data_0269088f5704bed577dbe33e5d9009d6
#
_entry.id   0269088f5704bed577dbe33e5d9009d6
#
_cell.length_a   1.000
_cell.length_b   1.000
_cell.length_c   1.000
_cell.angle_alpha   90.00
_cell.angle_beta   90.00
_cell.angle_gamma   90.00
#
_symmetry.space_group_name_H-M   'P 1'
#
loop_
_entity.id
_entity.type
_entity.pdbx_description
1 polymer ?
#
loop_
_entity_poly.entity_id
_entity_poly.type
_entity_poly.pdbx_seq_one_letter_code
_entity_poly.pdbx_strand_id
1 'polypeptide(L)'
;MTLGQMLADLPTRCNIGAKHNAKGHMTTWIGFKLHIDSADGDIPVSCLLTSASLHDSQAALPLMATTALRVVHCYELMDSAYDAPQIKAKCLENGNVPIIDHRSRRGEKDEVEAEKRARRCAGAPTAEDIRYRERSGEERVNGALKDSFGGRFVRVRGHEKVMCHLMFGVLALTVVQLLRLIA
;
A
#
# COMPACT_ATOMS: atom_id res chain seq x y z
N MET A 1 -8.58 13.66 14.95
CA MET A 1 -7.39 14.31 14.36
C MET A 1 -7.71 14.64 12.91
N THR A 2 -7.43 15.85 12.45
CA THR A 2 -7.68 16.26 11.05
C THR A 2 -6.60 15.68 10.14
N LEU A 3 -6.89 15.58 8.81
CA LEU A 3 -5.89 15.12 7.84
C LEU A 3 -4.60 15.96 7.89
N GLY A 4 -4.74 17.30 8.01
CA GLY A 4 -3.58 18.19 8.13
C GLY A 4 -2.70 17.87 9.35
N GLN A 5 -3.31 17.55 10.48
CA GLN A 5 -2.58 17.11 11.68
C GLN A 5 -1.90 15.74 11.45
N MET A 6 -2.61 14.76 10.85
CA MET A 6 -2.03 13.44 10.53
C MET A 6 -0.81 13.57 9.62
N LEU A 7 -0.89 14.43 8.60
CA LEU A 7 0.22 14.65 7.67
C LEU A 7 1.41 15.37 8.34
N ALA A 8 1.14 16.32 9.24
CA ALA A 8 2.18 17.04 9.96
C ALA A 8 2.93 16.15 10.97
N ASP A 9 2.26 15.13 11.51
CA ASP A 9 2.86 14.17 12.46
C ASP A 9 3.73 13.11 11.79
N LEU A 10 3.69 12.97 10.45
CA LEU A 10 4.51 12.00 9.74
C LEU A 10 6.00 12.33 9.83
N PRO A 11 6.86 11.37 10.20
CA PRO A 11 8.29 11.62 10.27
C PRO A 11 8.89 11.81 8.87
N THR A 12 9.57 12.94 8.67
CA THR A 12 10.20 13.35 7.39
C THR A 12 11.72 13.29 7.42
N ARG A 13 12.34 12.87 8.53
CA ARG A 13 13.79 12.72 8.63
C ARG A 13 14.25 11.41 8.00
N CYS A 14 15.36 11.47 7.25
CA CYS A 14 16.05 10.28 6.76
C CYS A 14 16.46 9.38 7.93
N ASN A 15 16.10 8.10 7.88
CA ASN A 15 16.38 7.14 8.95
C ASN A 15 16.56 5.72 8.39
N ILE A 16 16.89 4.77 9.26
CA ILE A 16 17.09 3.37 8.91
C ILE A 16 15.73 2.68 8.80
N GLY A 17 15.51 2.05 7.64
CA GLY A 17 14.43 1.10 7.43
C GLY A 17 14.95 -0.33 7.42
N ALA A 18 14.09 -1.28 7.79
CA ALA A 18 14.40 -2.71 7.73
C ALA A 18 13.19 -3.48 7.19
N LYS A 19 13.45 -4.50 6.37
CA LYS A 19 12.43 -5.40 5.84
C LYS A 19 12.99 -6.81 5.78
N HIS A 20 12.20 -7.79 6.20
CA HIS A 20 12.49 -9.20 5.96
C HIS A 20 11.99 -9.59 4.56
N ASN A 21 12.81 -10.29 3.81
CA ASN A 21 12.39 -10.89 2.55
C ASN A 21 11.64 -12.21 2.81
N ALA A 22 11.06 -12.80 1.76
CA ALA A 22 10.33 -14.08 1.83
C ALA A 22 11.18 -15.25 2.37
N LYS A 23 12.53 -15.13 2.32
CA LYS A 23 13.47 -16.14 2.84
C LYS A 23 13.91 -15.85 4.28
N GLY A 24 13.34 -14.83 4.94
CA GLY A 24 13.67 -14.44 6.31
C GLY A 24 14.94 -13.59 6.46
N HIS A 25 15.66 -13.27 5.38
CA HIS A 25 16.81 -12.39 5.46
C HIS A 25 16.37 -10.93 5.65
N MET A 26 17.00 -10.25 6.59
CA MET A 26 16.77 -8.83 6.85
C MET A 26 17.58 -7.98 5.88
N THR A 27 16.91 -7.07 5.18
CA THR A 27 17.53 -6.02 4.38
C THR A 27 17.31 -4.69 5.07
N THR A 28 18.37 -3.91 5.24
CA THR A 28 18.33 -2.57 5.82
C THR A 28 18.74 -1.53 4.79
N TRP A 29 18.16 -0.34 4.88
CA TRP A 29 18.54 0.82 4.07
C TRP A 29 18.43 2.10 4.88
N ILE A 30 19.12 3.14 4.45
CA ILE A 30 19.01 4.48 5.01
C ILE A 30 18.27 5.35 4.00
N GLY A 31 17.19 6.00 4.43
CA GLY A 31 16.43 6.84 3.52
C GLY A 31 14.99 7.06 3.94
N PHE A 32 14.13 6.95 2.95
CA PHE A 32 12.69 7.18 3.04
C PHE A 32 11.92 5.96 2.56
N LYS A 33 10.62 5.97 2.85
CA LYS A 33 9.66 4.98 2.37
C LYS A 33 8.53 5.71 1.64
N LEU A 34 8.26 5.31 0.42
CA LEU A 34 7.11 5.78 -0.35
C LEU A 34 5.94 4.82 -0.10
N HIS A 35 4.83 5.36 0.35
CA HIS A 35 3.56 4.68 0.46
C HIS A 35 2.69 5.14 -0.69
N ILE A 36 2.11 4.19 -1.42
CA ILE A 36 1.24 4.46 -2.56
C ILE A 36 -0.09 3.77 -2.29
N ASP A 37 -1.15 4.38 -2.72
CA ASP A 37 -2.48 3.81 -2.82
C ASP A 37 -2.88 3.86 -4.29
N SER A 38 -3.32 2.74 -4.85
CA SER A 38 -3.65 2.61 -6.25
C SER A 38 -5.05 2.06 -6.47
N ALA A 39 -5.69 2.53 -7.54
CA ALA A 39 -6.95 1.99 -8.02
C ALA A 39 -6.72 0.85 -9.02
N ASP A 40 -7.81 0.18 -9.39
CA ASP A 40 -7.84 -0.82 -10.45
C ASP A 40 -7.17 -0.29 -11.73
N GLY A 41 -6.47 -1.18 -12.44
CA GLY A 41 -5.66 -0.79 -13.59
C GLY A 41 -4.28 -0.26 -13.24
N ASP A 42 -3.80 -0.52 -12.03
CA ASP A 42 -2.47 -0.11 -11.54
C ASP A 42 -2.26 1.41 -11.57
N ILE A 43 -3.32 2.18 -11.27
CA ILE A 43 -3.31 3.65 -11.31
C ILE A 43 -3.02 4.20 -9.92
N PRO A 44 -1.87 4.88 -9.70
CA PRO A 44 -1.61 5.56 -8.44
C PRO A 44 -2.64 6.68 -8.19
N VAL A 45 -3.30 6.66 -7.04
CA VAL A 45 -4.28 7.67 -6.62
C VAL A 45 -3.69 8.63 -5.61
N SER A 46 -3.01 8.08 -4.60
CA SER A 46 -2.42 8.86 -3.51
C SER A 46 -1.06 8.31 -3.14
N CYS A 47 -0.20 9.16 -2.61
CA CYS A 47 1.11 8.75 -2.12
C CYS A 47 1.62 9.68 -1.02
N LEU A 48 2.40 9.09 -0.12
CA LEU A 48 3.07 9.76 0.99
C LEU A 48 4.51 9.29 1.07
N LEU A 49 5.42 10.21 1.35
CA LEU A 49 6.82 9.89 1.63
C LEU A 49 7.09 10.08 3.12
N THR A 50 7.63 9.06 3.77
CA THR A 50 7.94 9.10 5.19
C THR A 50 9.38 8.68 5.46
N SER A 51 9.83 8.85 6.70
CA SER A 51 11.04 8.19 7.18
C SER A 51 10.98 6.68 6.94
N ALA A 52 12.09 6.06 6.56
CA ALA A 52 12.17 4.62 6.36
C ALA A 52 11.85 3.80 7.62
N SER A 53 11.97 4.39 8.81
CA SER A 53 11.69 3.75 10.09
C SER A 53 10.19 3.65 10.43
N LEU A 54 9.32 4.39 9.72
CA LEU A 54 7.89 4.35 10.00
C LEU A 54 7.30 3.00 9.60
N HIS A 55 6.45 2.43 10.46
CA HIS A 55 5.69 1.22 10.12
C HIS A 55 4.57 1.56 9.12
N ASP A 56 4.34 0.69 8.12
CA ASP A 56 3.42 0.97 7.02
C ASP A 56 1.99 1.24 7.49
N SER A 57 1.52 0.55 8.53
CA SER A 57 0.19 0.76 9.12
C SER A 57 -0.01 2.16 9.71
N GLN A 58 1.05 2.86 10.10
CA GLN A 58 0.94 4.24 10.61
C GLN A 58 0.72 5.26 9.50
N ALA A 59 1.21 4.97 8.29
CA ALA A 59 0.96 5.80 7.12
C ALA A 59 -0.43 5.53 6.48
N ALA A 60 -1.09 4.42 6.83
CA ALA A 60 -2.35 4.02 6.23
C ALA A 60 -3.46 5.05 6.44
N LEU A 61 -3.67 5.51 7.68
CA LEU A 61 -4.77 6.44 7.98
C LEU A 61 -4.71 7.75 7.20
N PRO A 62 -3.57 8.48 7.16
CA PRO A 62 -3.47 9.70 6.35
C PRO A 62 -3.50 9.41 4.84
N LEU A 63 -2.99 8.24 4.38
CA LEU A 63 -3.05 7.86 2.99
C LEU A 63 -4.50 7.62 2.54
N MET A 64 -5.26 6.79 3.27
CA MET A 64 -6.69 6.54 3.05
C MET A 64 -7.52 7.83 3.08
N ALA A 65 -7.25 8.71 4.06
CA ALA A 65 -7.95 10.00 4.15
C ALA A 65 -7.64 10.90 2.93
N THR A 66 -6.43 10.82 2.37
CA THR A 66 -6.07 11.54 1.14
C THR A 66 -6.75 10.93 -0.09
N THR A 67 -6.82 9.61 -0.18
CA THR A 67 -7.50 8.89 -1.27
C THR A 67 -8.99 9.19 -1.28
N ALA A 68 -9.65 9.20 -0.13
CA ALA A 68 -11.07 9.50 0.00
C ALA A 68 -11.45 10.92 -0.49
N LEU A 69 -10.51 11.86 -0.55
CA LEU A 69 -10.72 13.18 -1.14
C LEU A 69 -10.65 13.19 -2.68
N ARG A 70 -10.15 12.12 -3.29
CA ARG A 70 -9.87 12.04 -4.74
C ARG A 70 -10.79 11.11 -5.49
N VAL A 71 -11.09 9.97 -4.88
CA VAL A 71 -11.90 8.92 -5.51
C VAL A 71 -12.89 8.34 -4.52
N VAL A 72 -14.01 7.85 -5.07
CA VAL A 72 -14.97 7.01 -4.34
C VAL A 72 -14.73 5.57 -4.76
N HIS A 73 -14.56 4.69 -3.79
CA HIS A 73 -14.31 3.27 -4.04
C HIS A 73 -15.07 2.41 -3.02
N CYS A 74 -15.24 1.13 -3.33
CA CYS A 74 -16.02 0.22 -2.50
C CYS A 74 -15.16 -0.61 -1.54
N TYR A 75 -13.91 -0.87 -1.89
CA TYR A 75 -13.04 -1.81 -1.19
C TYR A 75 -11.68 -1.19 -0.88
N GLU A 76 -11.13 -1.54 0.28
CA GLU A 76 -9.74 -1.27 0.66
C GLU A 76 -9.00 -2.60 0.79
N LEU A 77 -8.07 -2.86 -0.13
CA LEU A 77 -7.31 -4.11 -0.18
C LEU A 77 -5.93 -3.91 0.47
N MET A 78 -5.69 -4.59 1.59
CA MET A 78 -4.45 -4.43 2.34
C MET A 78 -3.87 -5.78 2.76
N ASP A 79 -2.56 -5.82 3.00
CA ASP A 79 -1.92 -7.00 3.56
C ASP A 79 -2.10 -7.11 5.08
N SER A 80 -1.65 -8.22 5.65
CA SER A 80 -1.79 -8.49 7.09
C SER A 80 -1.04 -7.51 8.01
N ALA A 81 -0.12 -6.69 7.48
CA ALA A 81 0.55 -5.64 8.25
C ALA A 81 -0.40 -4.50 8.63
N TYR A 82 -1.51 -4.39 7.91
CA TYR A 82 -2.56 -3.38 8.13
C TYR A 82 -3.75 -3.93 8.94
N ASP A 83 -3.68 -5.16 9.45
CA ASP A 83 -4.75 -5.76 10.28
C ASP A 83 -4.79 -5.10 11.67
N ALA A 84 -5.38 -3.92 11.72
CA ALA A 84 -5.54 -3.11 12.93
C ALA A 84 -6.97 -2.56 13.04
N PRO A 85 -7.55 -2.56 14.26
CA PRO A 85 -8.92 -2.08 14.48
C PRO A 85 -9.17 -0.65 13.98
N GLN A 86 -8.18 0.23 14.13
CA GLN A 86 -8.26 1.64 13.71
C GLN A 86 -8.37 1.77 12.19
N ILE A 87 -7.65 0.93 11.44
CA ILE A 87 -7.70 0.92 9.97
C ILE A 87 -9.06 0.40 9.49
N LYS A 88 -9.54 -0.70 10.07
CA LYS A 88 -10.87 -1.24 9.76
C LYS A 88 -11.99 -0.24 10.07
N ALA A 89 -11.91 0.43 11.22
CA ALA A 89 -12.86 1.48 11.58
C ALA A 89 -12.84 2.64 10.58
N LYS A 90 -11.64 3.06 10.12
CA LYS A 90 -11.51 4.12 9.12
C LYS A 90 -12.07 3.73 7.76
N CYS A 91 -11.88 2.49 7.31
CA CYS A 91 -12.53 1.99 6.09
C CYS A 91 -14.05 2.14 6.18
N LEU A 92 -14.65 1.64 7.27
CA LEU A 92 -16.09 1.71 7.48
C LEU A 92 -16.61 3.15 7.61
N GLU A 93 -15.86 4.03 8.27
CA GLU A 93 -16.18 5.47 8.33
C GLU A 93 -16.20 6.12 6.95
N ASN A 94 -15.28 5.72 6.06
CA ASN A 94 -15.24 6.18 4.67
C ASN A 94 -16.33 5.52 3.79
N GLY A 95 -17.08 4.55 4.30
CA GLY A 95 -18.08 3.77 3.54
C GLY A 95 -17.48 2.62 2.71
N ASN A 96 -16.22 2.23 2.98
CA ASN A 96 -15.50 1.20 2.25
C ASN A 96 -15.50 -0.13 3.00
N VAL A 97 -15.46 -1.24 2.27
CA VAL A 97 -15.31 -2.59 2.84
C VAL A 97 -13.83 -2.92 2.97
N PRO A 98 -13.30 -3.13 4.20
CA PRO A 98 -11.92 -3.53 4.37
C PRO A 98 -11.74 -5.02 4.01
N ILE A 99 -10.88 -5.31 3.04
CA ILE A 99 -10.44 -6.65 2.68
C ILE A 99 -8.96 -6.76 3.05
N ILE A 100 -8.72 -7.11 4.30
CA ILE A 100 -7.39 -7.16 4.91
C ILE A 100 -7.09 -8.60 5.27
N ASP A 101 -5.92 -9.11 4.84
CA ASP A 101 -5.52 -10.46 5.21
C ASP A 101 -5.36 -10.57 6.73
N HIS A 102 -5.96 -11.60 7.31
CA HIS A 102 -5.94 -11.76 8.76
C HIS A 102 -4.55 -12.13 9.26
N ARG A 103 -4.07 -11.41 10.27
CA ARG A 103 -2.83 -11.75 10.96
C ARG A 103 -3.08 -12.91 11.91
N SER A 104 -3.02 -14.15 11.40
CA SER A 104 -3.22 -15.36 12.17
C SER A 104 -2.23 -15.46 13.33
N ARG A 105 -2.71 -15.84 14.51
CA ARG A 105 -1.88 -16.20 15.66
C ARG A 105 -1.24 -17.57 15.42
N ARG A 106 -0.19 -17.86 16.20
CA ARG A 106 0.47 -19.17 16.16
C ARG A 106 -0.55 -20.27 16.54
N GLY A 107 -0.85 -21.19 15.62
CA GLY A 107 -1.86 -22.24 15.77
C GLY A 107 -3.15 -22.03 14.97
N GLU A 108 -3.59 -20.80 14.71
CA GLU A 108 -4.74 -20.50 13.85
C GLU A 108 -4.42 -20.63 12.36
N LYS A 109 -3.13 -20.51 12.02
CA LYS A 109 -2.68 -20.40 10.63
C LYS A 109 -3.01 -21.65 9.82
N ASP A 110 -2.86 -22.81 10.41
CA ASP A 110 -3.06 -24.10 9.74
C ASP A 110 -4.56 -24.36 9.48
N GLU A 111 -5.44 -23.97 10.42
CA GLU A 111 -6.89 -24.12 10.27
C GLU A 111 -7.44 -23.18 9.21
N VAL A 112 -7.04 -21.89 9.23
CA VAL A 112 -7.47 -20.89 8.23
C VAL A 112 -6.95 -21.26 6.83
N GLU A 113 -5.71 -21.74 6.71
CA GLU A 113 -5.17 -22.20 5.41
C GLU A 113 -5.86 -23.48 4.93
N ALA A 114 -6.21 -24.41 5.82
CA ALA A 114 -6.96 -25.62 5.49
C ALA A 114 -8.37 -25.26 4.99
N GLU A 115 -9.06 -24.33 5.65
CA GLU A 115 -10.37 -23.85 5.22
C GLU A 115 -10.31 -23.14 3.87
N LYS A 116 -9.35 -22.23 3.67
CA LYS A 116 -9.12 -21.56 2.38
C LYS A 116 -8.81 -22.57 1.27
N ARG A 117 -8.06 -23.62 1.57
CA ARG A 117 -7.76 -24.71 0.63
C ARG A 117 -9.03 -25.52 0.30
N ALA A 118 -9.82 -25.88 1.30
CA ALA A 118 -11.08 -26.62 1.09
C ALA A 118 -12.06 -25.85 0.21
N ARG A 119 -12.23 -24.55 0.45
CA ARG A 119 -13.06 -23.67 -0.40
C ARG A 119 -12.57 -23.60 -1.84
N ARG A 120 -11.25 -23.48 -2.04
CA ARG A 120 -10.65 -23.47 -3.41
C ARG A 120 -10.87 -24.79 -4.13
N CYS A 121 -10.71 -25.93 -3.41
CA CYS A 121 -10.96 -27.26 -3.99
C CYS A 121 -12.44 -27.47 -4.34
N ALA A 122 -13.35 -26.89 -3.56
CA ALA A 122 -14.79 -26.94 -3.82
C ALA A 122 -15.25 -25.99 -4.93
N GLY A 123 -14.34 -25.20 -5.52
CA GLY A 123 -14.66 -24.22 -6.56
C GLY A 123 -15.54 -23.05 -6.06
N ALA A 124 -15.55 -22.79 -4.75
CA ALA A 124 -16.36 -21.77 -4.11
C ALA A 124 -15.52 -20.69 -3.40
N PRO A 125 -14.68 -19.92 -4.14
CA PRO A 125 -13.99 -18.79 -3.55
C PRO A 125 -14.99 -17.73 -3.10
N THR A 126 -14.73 -17.07 -1.96
CA THR A 126 -15.54 -15.93 -1.54
C THR A 126 -15.29 -14.73 -2.46
N ALA A 127 -16.24 -13.78 -2.48
CA ALA A 127 -16.05 -12.52 -3.22
C ALA A 127 -14.79 -11.78 -2.73
N GLU A 128 -14.51 -11.85 -1.43
CA GLU A 128 -13.30 -11.32 -0.79
C GLU A 128 -12.02 -11.99 -1.32
N ASP A 129 -11.99 -13.32 -1.44
CA ASP A 129 -10.84 -14.06 -1.98
C ASP A 129 -10.56 -13.67 -3.44
N ILE A 130 -11.60 -13.41 -4.21
CA ILE A 130 -11.48 -12.97 -5.62
C ILE A 130 -10.89 -11.56 -5.64
N ARG A 131 -11.45 -10.64 -4.87
CA ARG A 131 -11.02 -9.24 -4.82
C ARG A 131 -9.61 -9.09 -4.25
N TYR A 132 -9.25 -9.87 -3.23
CA TYR A 132 -7.93 -9.81 -2.63
C TYR A 132 -6.78 -10.08 -3.62
N ARG A 133 -7.04 -10.80 -4.71
CA ARG A 133 -6.03 -11.04 -5.76
C ARG A 133 -5.59 -9.76 -6.46
N GLU A 134 -6.46 -8.74 -6.52
CA GLU A 134 -6.14 -7.44 -7.13
C GLU A 134 -5.08 -6.66 -6.33
N ARG A 135 -4.84 -7.03 -5.06
CA ARG A 135 -3.74 -6.47 -4.26
C ARG A 135 -2.37 -6.55 -4.95
N SER A 136 -2.17 -7.52 -5.84
CA SER A 136 -0.94 -7.62 -6.65
C SER A 136 -0.70 -6.39 -7.54
N GLY A 137 -1.72 -5.54 -7.76
CA GLY A 137 -1.59 -4.25 -8.44
C GLY A 137 -0.54 -3.34 -7.80
N GLU A 138 -0.53 -3.27 -6.47
CA GLU A 138 0.48 -2.49 -5.74
C GLU A 138 1.91 -2.95 -6.02
N GLU A 139 2.15 -4.25 -6.17
CA GLU A 139 3.46 -4.78 -6.49
C GLU A 139 3.87 -4.38 -7.91
N ARG A 140 2.90 -4.38 -8.87
CA ARG A 140 3.13 -3.92 -10.26
C ARG A 140 3.41 -2.43 -10.32
N VAL A 141 2.63 -1.60 -9.60
CA VAL A 141 2.84 -0.15 -9.48
C VAL A 141 4.24 0.15 -8.94
N ASN A 142 4.60 -0.47 -7.83
CA ASN A 142 5.91 -0.31 -7.20
C ASN A 142 7.06 -0.81 -8.08
N GLY A 143 6.87 -1.91 -8.79
CA GLY A 143 7.82 -2.45 -9.77
C GLY A 143 8.01 -1.48 -10.93
N ALA A 144 6.94 -1.05 -11.57
CA ALA A 144 6.96 -0.10 -12.68
C ALA A 144 7.63 1.23 -12.30
N LEU A 145 7.27 1.79 -11.12
CA LEU A 145 7.89 3.02 -10.62
C LEU A 145 9.41 2.88 -10.48
N LYS A 146 9.88 1.76 -9.93
CA LYS A 146 11.31 1.49 -9.75
C LYS A 146 12.03 1.27 -11.08
N ASP A 147 11.44 0.49 -11.97
CA ASP A 147 12.15 -0.02 -13.15
C ASP A 147 12.09 0.93 -14.34
N SER A 148 10.98 1.69 -14.48
CA SER A 148 10.72 2.52 -15.66
C SER A 148 10.55 4.02 -15.38
N PHE A 149 10.20 4.39 -14.14
CA PHE A 149 9.82 5.76 -13.79
C PHE A 149 10.73 6.40 -12.73
N GLY A 150 11.99 5.95 -12.64
CA GLY A 150 13.04 6.61 -11.86
C GLY A 150 13.05 6.35 -10.36
N GLY A 151 12.15 5.49 -9.84
CA GLY A 151 12.06 5.21 -8.40
C GLY A 151 13.24 4.40 -7.84
N ARG A 152 14.00 3.68 -8.69
CA ARG A 152 15.13 2.85 -8.25
C ARG A 152 16.36 3.67 -7.88
N PHE A 153 16.64 4.74 -8.60
CA PHE A 153 17.86 5.55 -8.43
C PHE A 153 17.51 7.01 -8.18
N VAL A 154 17.31 7.35 -6.92
CA VAL A 154 17.02 8.73 -6.50
C VAL A 154 18.36 9.46 -6.28
N ARG A 155 18.64 10.47 -7.12
CA ARG A 155 19.91 11.22 -7.13
C ARG A 155 19.87 12.54 -6.35
N VAL A 156 18.78 12.78 -5.61
CA VAL A 156 18.59 13.97 -4.78
C VAL A 156 18.54 13.61 -3.30
N ARG A 157 18.80 14.59 -2.43
CA ARG A 157 18.81 14.41 -0.97
C ARG A 157 17.79 15.35 -0.31
N GLY A 158 17.28 14.92 0.83
CA GLY A 158 16.26 15.62 1.61
C GLY A 158 14.84 15.25 1.19
N HIS A 159 13.95 15.23 2.16
CA HIS A 159 12.57 14.73 2.01
C HIS A 159 11.84 15.39 0.83
N GLU A 160 11.82 16.72 0.76
CA GLU A 160 11.10 17.48 -0.26
C GLU A 160 11.59 17.18 -1.67
N LYS A 161 12.93 17.14 -1.87
CA LYS A 161 13.52 16.86 -3.19
C LYS A 161 13.29 15.41 -3.61
N VAL A 162 13.38 14.48 -2.68
CA VAL A 162 13.07 13.06 -2.93
C VAL A 162 11.59 12.90 -3.28
N MET A 163 10.70 13.53 -2.52
CA MET A 163 9.27 13.54 -2.81
C MET A 163 8.99 14.10 -4.20
N CYS A 164 9.54 15.26 -4.54
CA CYS A 164 9.39 15.88 -5.85
C CYS A 164 9.85 14.95 -6.98
N HIS A 165 11.04 14.34 -6.85
CA HIS A 165 11.57 13.37 -7.82
C HIS A 165 10.63 12.18 -8.04
N LEU A 166 10.15 11.58 -6.94
CA LEU A 166 9.24 10.43 -7.01
C LEU A 166 7.87 10.81 -7.58
N MET A 167 7.37 12.02 -7.27
CA MET A 167 6.09 12.49 -7.82
C MET A 167 6.11 12.66 -9.34
N PHE A 168 7.21 13.06 -9.94
CA PHE A 168 7.33 13.05 -11.41
C PHE A 168 7.23 11.62 -11.96
N GLY A 169 7.84 10.64 -11.30
CA GLY A 169 7.72 9.23 -11.68
C GLY A 169 6.29 8.71 -11.53
N VAL A 170 5.64 9.02 -10.41
CA VAL A 170 4.22 8.65 -10.17
C VAL A 170 3.32 9.29 -11.21
N LEU A 171 3.49 10.58 -11.51
CA LEU A 171 2.70 11.27 -12.53
C LEU A 171 2.85 10.62 -13.91
N ALA A 172 4.09 10.35 -14.33
CA ALA A 172 4.36 9.70 -15.61
C ALA A 172 3.73 8.29 -15.67
N LEU A 173 3.86 7.50 -14.60
CA LEU A 173 3.21 6.19 -14.48
C LEU A 173 1.69 6.32 -14.59
N THR A 174 1.08 7.25 -13.85
CA THR A 174 -0.37 7.49 -13.88
C THR A 174 -0.85 7.82 -15.29
N VAL A 175 -0.15 8.71 -16.01
CA VAL A 175 -0.49 9.05 -17.39
C VAL A 175 -0.43 7.82 -18.30
N VAL A 176 0.61 6.99 -18.19
CA VAL A 176 0.74 5.78 -19.01
C VAL A 176 -0.40 4.78 -18.71
N GLN A 177 -0.78 4.60 -17.44
CA GLN A 177 -1.88 3.70 -17.09
C GLN A 177 -3.22 4.23 -17.57
N LEU A 178 -3.49 5.53 -17.43
CA LEU A 178 -4.71 6.13 -17.96
C LEU A 178 -4.81 6.00 -19.48
N LEU A 179 -3.72 6.21 -20.22
CA LEU A 179 -3.68 6.01 -21.67
C LEU A 179 -4.01 4.56 -22.06
N ARG A 180 -3.59 3.58 -21.28
CA ARG A 180 -3.91 2.17 -21.51
C ARG A 180 -5.39 1.82 -21.28
N LEU A 181 -6.09 2.61 -20.44
CA LEU A 181 -7.53 2.38 -20.20
C LEU A 181 -8.41 2.94 -21.32
N ILE A 182 -7.92 3.94 -22.07
CA ILE A 182 -8.70 4.62 -23.12
C ILE A 182 -8.29 4.17 -24.53
N ALA A 183 -7.24 3.35 -24.65
CA ALA A 183 -6.79 2.76 -25.92
C ALA A 183 -7.52 1.44 -26.22
#